data_365b57a7c074099cccd8be2336982de2
#
_entry.id   365b57a7c074099cccd8be2336982de2
#
_cell.length_a   1.000
_cell.length_b   1.000
_cell.length_c   1.000
_cell.angle_alpha   90.00
_cell.angle_beta   90.00
_cell.angle_gamma   90.00
#
_symmetry.space_group_name_H-M   'P 1'
#
loop_
_entity.id
_entity.type
_entity.pdbx_description
1 polymer ?
#
loop_
_entity_poly.entity_id
_entity_poly.type
_entity_poly.pdbx_seq_one_letter_code
_entity_poly.pdbx_strand_id
1 'polypeptide(L)'
;MAKILVIDDDEDFLLAMRLVLEANDFEVETATTPEEGINKVLSIQPDLVVLDVLMPAGYEGFEVARAIREEHNLRELPIVILTNVHSVRKVPYRFAPDEDYLPVDVFLDKPVEPEMLVDTIREILGERREEPKYPL
;
A
#
# COMPACT_ATOMS: atom_id res chain seq x y z
N MET A 1 5.86 9.12 -14.36
CA MET A 1 4.84 8.23 -13.83
C MET A 1 5.21 7.83 -12.44
N ALA A 2 4.26 7.83 -11.56
CA ALA A 2 4.52 7.37 -10.21
C ALA A 2 4.73 5.86 -10.21
N LYS A 3 5.60 5.40 -9.35
CA LYS A 3 5.96 4.01 -9.25
C LYS A 3 5.31 3.41 -8.01
N ILE A 4 4.51 2.38 -8.19
CA ILE A 4 3.75 1.75 -7.12
C ILE A 4 4.28 0.34 -6.90
N LEU A 5 4.58 -0.01 -5.67
CA LEU A 5 4.98 -1.36 -5.33
C LEU A 5 3.79 -2.02 -4.63
N VAL A 6 3.34 -3.18 -5.12
CA VAL A 6 2.24 -3.91 -4.52
C VAL A 6 2.79 -5.19 -3.92
N ILE A 7 2.56 -5.41 -2.63
CA ILE A 7 3.07 -6.57 -1.91
C ILE A 7 1.88 -7.40 -1.44
N ASP A 8 1.78 -8.62 -1.94
CA ASP A 8 0.67 -9.52 -1.62
C ASP A 8 1.10 -10.91 -2.02
N ASP A 9 0.74 -11.93 -1.25
CA ASP A 9 1.16 -13.29 -1.59
C ASP A 9 0.26 -13.92 -2.65
N ASP A 10 -0.81 -13.26 -3.06
CA ASP A 10 -1.72 -13.77 -4.06
C ASP A 10 -1.30 -13.24 -5.43
N GLU A 11 -0.70 -14.10 -6.24
CA GLU A 11 -0.16 -13.66 -7.52
C GLU A 11 -1.25 -13.24 -8.50
N ASP A 12 -2.45 -13.82 -8.40
CA ASP A 12 -3.53 -13.40 -9.27
C ASP A 12 -3.97 -11.99 -8.92
N PHE A 13 -4.00 -11.66 -7.63
CA PHE A 13 -4.33 -10.32 -7.20
C PHE A 13 -3.27 -9.33 -7.70
N LEU A 14 -2.01 -9.71 -7.60
CA LEU A 14 -0.93 -8.84 -8.05
C LEU A 14 -1.06 -8.56 -9.55
N LEU A 15 -1.41 -9.58 -10.33
CA LEU A 15 -1.56 -9.38 -11.76
C LEU A 15 -2.72 -8.44 -12.04
N ALA A 16 -3.84 -8.62 -11.35
CA ALA A 16 -4.98 -7.76 -11.54
C ALA A 16 -4.65 -6.31 -11.18
N MET A 17 -3.93 -6.11 -10.09
CA MET A 17 -3.56 -4.76 -9.68
C MET A 17 -2.60 -4.14 -10.68
N ARG A 18 -1.67 -4.92 -11.19
CA ARG A 18 -0.75 -4.41 -12.19
C ARG A 18 -1.51 -3.91 -13.42
N LEU A 19 -2.48 -4.70 -13.88
CA LEU A 19 -3.22 -4.31 -15.07
C LEU A 19 -4.01 -3.03 -14.84
N VAL A 20 -4.66 -2.92 -13.70
CA VAL A 20 -5.44 -1.74 -13.41
C VAL A 20 -4.55 -0.50 -13.26
N LEU A 21 -3.48 -0.64 -12.52
CA LEU A 21 -2.64 0.53 -12.24
C LEU A 21 -1.86 0.96 -13.47
N GLU A 22 -1.39 0.01 -14.26
CA GLU A 22 -0.68 0.39 -15.48
C GLU A 22 -1.63 1.03 -16.47
N ALA A 23 -2.89 0.62 -16.50
CA ALA A 23 -3.87 1.24 -17.38
C ALA A 23 -4.18 2.68 -16.94
N ASN A 24 -3.82 3.04 -15.71
CA ASN A 24 -4.03 4.38 -15.18
C ASN A 24 -2.73 5.15 -15.06
N ASP A 25 -1.74 4.76 -15.86
CA ASP A 25 -0.50 5.51 -16.00
C ASP A 25 0.42 5.45 -14.79
N PHE A 26 0.35 4.35 -14.03
CA PHE A 26 1.33 4.12 -12.98
C PHE A 26 2.34 3.08 -13.44
N GLU A 27 3.54 3.17 -12.92
CA GLU A 27 4.53 2.14 -13.12
C GLU A 27 4.41 1.18 -11.95
N VAL A 28 4.41 -0.14 -12.16
CA VAL A 28 4.08 -1.08 -11.12
C VAL A 28 5.16 -2.13 -10.94
N GLU A 29 5.54 -2.36 -9.70
CA GLU A 29 6.36 -3.50 -9.32
C GLU A 29 5.60 -4.31 -8.30
N THR A 30 5.88 -5.59 -8.20
CA THR A 30 5.16 -6.47 -7.28
C THR A 30 6.13 -7.29 -6.46
N ALA A 31 5.67 -7.75 -5.30
CA ALA A 31 6.43 -8.66 -4.45
C ALA A 31 5.45 -9.61 -3.77
N THR A 32 5.87 -10.85 -3.54
CA THR A 32 4.99 -11.85 -2.97
C THR A 32 5.35 -12.18 -1.53
N THR A 33 6.44 -11.68 -1.00
CA THR A 33 6.83 -11.94 0.38
C THR A 33 7.25 -10.64 1.04
N PRO A 34 7.22 -10.59 2.37
CA PRO A 34 7.67 -9.40 3.08
C PRO A 34 9.11 -9.05 2.77
N GLU A 35 9.97 -10.08 2.69
CA GLU A 35 11.38 -9.85 2.46
C GLU A 35 11.59 -9.26 1.07
N GLU A 36 10.95 -9.82 0.07
CA GLU A 36 11.07 -9.29 -1.29
C GLU A 36 10.53 -7.88 -1.34
N GLY A 37 9.43 -7.62 -0.63
CA GLY A 37 8.84 -6.30 -0.61
C GLY A 37 9.79 -5.25 -0.05
N ILE A 38 10.41 -5.56 1.09
CA ILE A 38 11.33 -4.61 1.70
C ILE A 38 12.52 -4.39 0.81
N ASN A 39 13.06 -5.47 0.20
CA ASN A 39 14.19 -5.32 -0.69
C ASN A 39 13.85 -4.43 -1.87
N LYS A 40 12.64 -4.54 -2.40
CA LYS A 40 12.26 -3.70 -3.52
C LYS A 40 12.01 -2.25 -3.10
N VAL A 41 11.48 -2.02 -1.89
CA VAL A 41 11.36 -0.66 -1.41
C VAL A 41 12.73 0.02 -1.44
N LEU A 42 13.76 -0.70 -1.01
CA LEU A 42 15.08 -0.10 -0.93
C LEU A 42 15.71 0.06 -2.31
N SER A 43 15.48 -0.89 -3.21
CA SER A 43 16.18 -0.89 -4.48
C SER A 43 15.49 -0.04 -5.54
N ILE A 44 14.16 -0.01 -5.60
CA ILE A 44 13.49 0.74 -6.65
C ILE A 44 12.93 2.06 -6.16
N GLN A 45 12.84 2.26 -4.87
CA GLN A 45 12.39 3.52 -4.28
C GLN A 45 11.03 3.93 -4.84
N PRO A 46 9.98 3.13 -4.55
CA PRO A 46 8.67 3.45 -5.10
C PRO A 46 8.12 4.73 -4.50
N ASP A 47 7.12 5.28 -5.14
CA ASP A 47 6.46 6.47 -4.65
C ASP A 47 5.35 6.13 -3.65
N LEU A 48 4.88 4.90 -3.66
CA LEU A 48 3.83 4.44 -2.76
C LEU A 48 3.84 2.92 -2.70
N VAL A 49 3.49 2.37 -1.56
CA VAL A 49 3.43 0.91 -1.37
C VAL A 49 1.99 0.53 -1.04
N VAL A 50 1.47 -0.48 -1.75
CA VAL A 50 0.18 -1.09 -1.45
C VAL A 50 0.50 -2.45 -0.82
N LEU A 51 -0.07 -2.74 0.32
CA LEU A 51 0.40 -3.84 1.15
C LEU A 51 -0.76 -4.64 1.70
N ASP A 52 -0.77 -5.95 1.45
CA ASP A 52 -1.75 -6.83 2.04
C ASP A 52 -1.33 -7.08 3.49
N VAL A 53 -2.28 -6.95 4.41
CA VAL A 53 -1.93 -7.08 5.81
C VAL A 53 -1.82 -8.52 6.24
N LEU A 54 -2.59 -9.42 5.64
CA LEU A 54 -2.55 -10.82 6.06
C LEU A 54 -1.82 -11.64 5.02
N MET A 55 -0.71 -12.18 5.39
CA MET A 55 0.05 -13.10 4.57
C MET A 55 0.13 -14.42 5.32
N PRO A 56 0.74 -15.45 4.73
CA PRO A 56 0.64 -16.80 5.30
C PRO A 56 0.99 -16.91 6.78
N ALA A 57 1.90 -16.13 7.27
CA ALA A 57 2.30 -16.20 8.65
C ALA A 57 1.55 -15.24 9.56
N GLY A 58 0.47 -14.62 9.09
CA GLY A 58 -0.36 -13.77 9.93
C GLY A 58 -0.26 -12.31 9.57
N TYR A 59 0.12 -11.46 10.52
CA TYR A 59 0.09 -10.04 10.29
C TYR A 59 1.40 -9.48 9.74
N GLU A 60 2.02 -10.23 8.82
CA GLU A 60 3.31 -9.82 8.28
C GLU A 60 3.25 -8.47 7.57
N GLY A 61 2.08 -8.15 6.99
CA GLY A 61 1.97 -6.84 6.33
C GLY A 61 2.18 -5.69 7.29
N PHE A 62 1.68 -5.81 8.53
CA PHE A 62 1.89 -4.75 9.50
C PHE A 62 3.37 -4.65 9.87
N GLU A 63 4.06 -5.78 9.90
CA GLU A 63 5.48 -5.75 10.23
C GLU A 63 6.29 -5.14 9.10
N VAL A 64 5.87 -5.34 7.86
CA VAL A 64 6.54 -4.70 6.73
C VAL A 64 6.40 -3.19 6.85
N ALA A 65 5.18 -2.71 7.17
CA ALA A 65 4.97 -1.27 7.30
C ALA A 65 5.86 -0.70 8.41
N ARG A 66 5.94 -1.40 9.54
CA ARG A 66 6.76 -0.93 10.65
C ARG A 66 8.24 -0.92 10.25
N ALA A 67 8.70 -1.97 9.56
CA ALA A 67 10.09 -2.02 9.16
C ALA A 67 10.44 -0.87 8.22
N ILE A 68 9.53 -0.56 7.30
CA ILE A 68 9.77 0.55 6.39
C ILE A 68 9.93 1.84 7.18
N ARG A 69 9.04 2.07 8.15
CA ARG A 69 9.07 3.31 8.89
C ARG A 69 10.22 3.38 9.88
N GLU A 70 10.45 2.30 10.61
CA GLU A 70 11.39 2.36 11.72
C GLU A 70 12.77 1.89 11.36
N GLU A 71 12.88 0.74 10.72
CA GLU A 71 14.20 0.20 10.47
C GLU A 71 14.87 0.91 9.32
N HIS A 72 14.12 1.31 8.32
CA HIS A 72 14.71 1.95 7.16
C HIS A 72 14.45 3.45 7.13
N ASN A 73 13.77 3.95 8.16
CA ASN A 73 13.59 5.38 8.36
C ASN A 73 12.90 6.07 7.18
N LEU A 74 12.01 5.35 6.50
CA LEU A 74 11.28 5.93 5.37
C LEU A 74 9.94 6.42 5.85
N ARG A 75 9.94 7.53 6.57
CA ARG A 75 8.77 7.98 7.24
C ARG A 75 7.75 8.65 6.34
N GLU A 76 8.19 9.10 5.18
CA GLU A 76 7.28 9.78 4.28
C GLU A 76 6.80 8.93 3.12
N LEU A 77 7.25 7.70 3.02
CA LEU A 77 6.78 6.83 1.95
C LEU A 77 5.33 6.46 2.22
N PRO A 78 4.40 6.80 1.36
CA PRO A 78 2.99 6.48 1.62
C PRO A 78 2.75 4.97 1.58
N ILE A 79 1.95 4.49 2.51
CA ILE A 79 1.61 3.07 2.60
C ILE A 79 0.10 2.93 2.67
N VAL A 80 -0.48 2.15 1.75
CA VAL A 80 -1.89 1.83 1.73
C VAL A 80 -2.01 0.36 2.10
N ILE A 81 -2.78 0.07 3.14
CA ILE A 81 -2.99 -1.31 3.56
C ILE A 81 -4.30 -1.79 2.97
N LEU A 82 -4.27 -2.96 2.33
CA LEU A 82 -5.48 -3.62 1.87
C LEU A 82 -5.76 -4.76 2.84
N THR A 83 -7.01 -4.90 3.26
CA THR A 83 -7.32 -5.93 4.21
C THR A 83 -8.77 -6.35 4.05
N ASN A 84 -9.12 -7.51 4.58
CA ASN A 84 -10.47 -8.00 4.53
C ASN A 84 -11.23 -7.45 5.72
N VAL A 85 -12.49 -7.05 5.52
CA VAL A 85 -13.28 -6.48 6.59
C VAL A 85 -13.33 -7.41 7.80
N HIS A 86 -13.46 -8.70 7.58
CA HIS A 86 -13.51 -9.62 8.70
C HIS A 86 -12.17 -9.67 9.42
N SER A 87 -11.10 -9.49 8.69
CA SER A 87 -9.78 -9.49 9.31
C SER A 87 -9.56 -8.25 10.14
N VAL A 88 -10.14 -7.13 9.70
CA VAL A 88 -9.99 -5.89 10.44
C VAL A 88 -10.54 -6.05 11.84
N ARG A 89 -11.66 -6.75 11.99
CA ARG A 89 -12.23 -6.92 13.29
C ARG A 89 -11.36 -7.75 14.21
N LYS A 90 -10.44 -8.54 13.65
CA LYS A 90 -9.59 -9.39 14.45
C LYS A 90 -8.21 -8.80 14.62
N VAL A 91 -7.95 -7.66 14.04
CA VAL A 91 -6.65 -7.05 14.16
C VAL A 91 -6.45 -6.63 15.61
N PRO A 92 -5.35 -7.00 16.23
CA PRO A 92 -5.09 -6.57 17.60
C PRO A 92 -5.11 -5.06 17.68
N TYR A 93 -5.63 -4.55 18.80
CA TYR A 93 -5.76 -3.12 18.97
C TYR A 93 -4.46 -2.39 18.71
N ARG A 94 -3.34 -2.99 19.05
CA ARG A 94 -2.05 -2.34 18.85
C ARG A 94 -1.71 -2.14 17.38
N PHE A 95 -2.45 -2.80 16.47
CA PHE A 95 -2.21 -2.60 15.05
C PHE A 95 -3.24 -1.67 14.43
N ALA A 96 -4.09 -1.06 15.21
CA ALA A 96 -5.01 -0.08 14.65
C ALA A 96 -4.22 1.12 14.11
N PRO A 97 -4.74 1.83 13.13
CA PRO A 97 -4.02 2.96 12.56
C PRO A 97 -3.70 3.97 13.65
N ASP A 98 -2.42 4.17 13.89
CA ASP A 98 -1.98 4.99 14.98
C ASP A 98 -0.55 5.34 14.68
N GLU A 99 -0.19 6.57 14.86
CA GLU A 99 1.16 6.99 14.52
C GLU A 99 2.21 6.22 15.29
N ASP A 100 1.86 5.72 16.46
CA ASP A 100 2.85 5.03 17.26
C ASP A 100 2.96 3.56 16.90
N TYR A 101 1.91 2.96 16.39
CA TYR A 101 1.93 1.54 16.16
C TYR A 101 1.92 1.17 14.69
N LEU A 102 1.14 1.85 13.87
CA LEU A 102 1.02 1.46 12.50
C LEU A 102 0.93 2.70 11.65
N PRO A 103 2.05 3.27 11.32
CA PRO A 103 2.07 4.50 10.54
C PRO A 103 1.78 4.22 9.07
N VAL A 104 0.53 4.01 8.76
CA VAL A 104 0.10 3.85 7.38
C VAL A 104 -0.87 4.96 7.06
N ASP A 105 -1.01 5.24 5.78
CA ASP A 105 -1.82 6.37 5.37
C ASP A 105 -3.28 6.04 5.21
N VAL A 106 -3.59 4.86 4.74
CA VAL A 106 -4.97 4.49 4.46
C VAL A 106 -5.16 2.99 4.60
N PHE A 107 -6.32 2.57 5.11
CA PHE A 107 -6.74 1.19 5.08
C PHE A 107 -7.86 1.09 4.07
N LEU A 108 -7.85 0.08 3.22
CA LEU A 108 -8.93 -0.18 2.29
C LEU A 108 -9.36 -1.64 2.43
N ASP A 109 -10.67 -1.87 2.31
CA ASP A 109 -11.18 -3.20 2.44
C ASP A 109 -11.06 -3.97 1.13
N LYS A 110 -10.84 -5.27 1.22
CA LYS A 110 -10.89 -6.14 0.07
C LYS A 110 -12.29 -6.74 -0.01
N PRO A 111 -12.82 -6.95 -1.19
CA PRO A 111 -12.23 -6.63 -2.49
C PRO A 111 -12.27 -5.14 -2.74
N VAL A 112 -11.21 -4.58 -3.25
CA VAL A 112 -11.15 -3.14 -3.45
C VAL A 112 -11.60 -2.85 -4.87
N GLU A 113 -12.40 -1.83 -5.02
CA GLU A 113 -12.83 -1.40 -6.33
C GLU A 113 -11.67 -0.74 -7.03
N PRO A 114 -11.37 -1.11 -8.27
CA PRO A 114 -10.21 -0.53 -8.95
C PRO A 114 -10.20 0.98 -8.99
N GLU A 115 -11.36 1.59 -9.23
CA GLU A 115 -11.41 3.04 -9.29
C GLU A 115 -11.11 3.66 -7.93
N MET A 116 -11.59 3.04 -6.87
CA MET A 116 -11.33 3.57 -5.54
C MET A 116 -9.84 3.49 -5.21
N LEU A 117 -9.19 2.39 -5.58
CA LEU A 117 -7.76 2.27 -5.33
C LEU A 117 -6.99 3.33 -6.11
N VAL A 118 -7.32 3.51 -7.38
CA VAL A 118 -6.63 4.49 -8.21
C VAL A 118 -6.84 5.89 -7.64
N ASP A 119 -8.08 6.22 -7.25
CA ASP A 119 -8.35 7.54 -6.71
C ASP A 119 -7.63 7.76 -5.40
N THR A 120 -7.57 6.74 -4.55
CA THR A 120 -6.88 6.85 -3.28
C THR A 120 -5.39 7.10 -3.50
N ILE A 121 -4.79 6.36 -4.42
CA ILE A 121 -3.37 6.53 -4.71
C ILE A 121 -3.12 7.94 -5.23
N ARG A 122 -3.94 8.41 -6.15
CA ARG A 122 -3.75 9.76 -6.70
C ARG A 122 -3.91 10.81 -5.62
N GLU A 123 -4.89 10.59 -4.74
CA GLU A 123 -5.09 11.55 -3.69
C GLU A 123 -3.88 11.61 -2.76
N ILE A 124 -3.36 10.46 -2.37
CA ILE A 124 -2.21 10.44 -1.47
C ILE A 124 -0.99 11.07 -2.14
N LEU A 125 -0.77 10.77 -3.41
CA LEU A 125 0.39 11.31 -4.09
C LEU A 125 0.22 12.78 -4.46
N GLY A 126 -0.98 13.33 -4.21
CA GLY A 126 -1.20 14.74 -4.48
C GLY A 126 -1.39 15.08 -5.93
N GLU A 127 -1.63 14.06 -6.76
CA GLU A 127 -1.78 14.38 -8.16
C GLU A 127 -2.99 15.20 -8.42
N ARG A 128 -4.01 15.11 -7.55
CA ARG A 128 -5.16 15.88 -7.79
C ARG A 128 -4.86 17.27 -7.47
N ARG A 129 -3.76 17.61 -6.89
CA ARG A 129 -3.54 18.96 -6.61
C ARG A 129 -3.36 19.70 -7.82
N GLU A 130 -3.15 19.00 -8.88
CA GLU A 130 -3.00 19.72 -10.04
C GLU A 130 -4.25 20.22 -10.55
N GLU A 131 -5.32 19.73 -10.19
CA GLU A 131 -6.52 20.19 -10.74
C GLU A 131 -6.99 21.22 -9.99
N PRO A 132 -6.70 21.49 -9.13
CA PRO A 132 -7.22 22.38 -8.42
C PRO A 132 -7.31 23.45 -8.78
N LYS A 133 -7.07 23.56 -9.38
CA LYS A 133 -7.32 24.45 -9.91
C LYS A 133 -8.59 24.79 -9.54
N TYR A 134 -9.23 24.33 -8.85
CA TYR A 134 -10.43 24.66 -8.42
C TYR A 134 -10.26 25.71 -7.68
N PRO A 135 -10.69 26.47 -7.84
CA PRO A 135 -10.56 27.39 -7.20
C PRO A 135 -11.21 27.49 -6.32
N LEU A 136 -11.32 27.45 -6.13
CA LEU A 136 -11.85 27.56 -5.35
C LEU A 136 -12.10 28.36 -5.02
#